data_89a36fd73a59d1fdc829fe48a309dbb8
#
_entry.id   89a36fd73a59d1fdc829fe48a309dbb8
#
_cell.length_a   1.000
_cell.length_b   1.000
_cell.length_c   1.000
_cell.angle_alpha   90.00
_cell.angle_beta   90.00
_cell.angle_gamma   90.00
#
_symmetry.space_group_name_H-M   'P 1'
#
loop_
_entity.id
_entity.type
_entity.pdbx_description
1 polymer ?
#
loop_
_entity_poly.entity_id
_entity_poly.type
_entity_poly.pdbx_seq_one_letter_code
_entity_poly.pdbx_strand_id
1 'polypeptide(L)'
;MSSTTFTHLALATLLFSACAEEPEGPVTARAGSLLADPTLDFPETIEELGLFPAVPTLETTPVEAKRYTPVWPLWSNGLEKLRHVRLPEGTVVDTSASDSWEFPTDTLFFKTFTTADPSHPDGQRPVETRVVRILADDVEYASYIWDADGLDGQRSDLKLPVEIEVTEGGETFLHAVPNKLQCRKCHESHPTEVLGFAASQLSGETVATLTDEAVFGSPPSVHAVEHDDPEVREILGYFQGNCVHCHNGSDGPSSSYDLGSEVA
;
A
#
# COMPACT_ATOMS: atom_id res chain seq x y z
N MET A 1 -69.85 43.60 35.70
CA MET A 1 -69.29 42.29 36.07
C MET A 1 -68.76 41.65 34.81
N SER A 2 -67.49 41.83 34.54
CA SER A 2 -66.84 41.34 33.33
C SER A 2 -65.66 40.48 33.77
N SER A 3 -65.73 39.17 33.46
CA SER A 3 -64.75 38.21 33.85
C SER A 3 -63.72 38.03 32.72
N THR A 4 -62.50 38.36 32.96
CA THR A 4 -61.41 38.27 31.97
C THR A 4 -60.66 36.97 32.21
N THR A 5 -60.75 36.06 31.27
CA THR A 5 -60.05 34.76 31.28
C THR A 5 -58.63 34.96 30.70
N PHE A 6 -57.60 34.70 31.48
CA PHE A 6 -56.19 34.64 31.01
C PHE A 6 -55.88 33.24 30.47
N THR A 7 -55.51 33.17 29.20
CA THR A 7 -55.02 31.96 28.57
C THR A 7 -53.52 31.91 28.68
N HIS A 8 -52.99 30.96 29.41
CA HIS A 8 -51.53 30.71 29.46
C HIS A 8 -51.08 29.97 28.21
N LEU A 9 -50.24 30.62 27.44
CA LEU A 9 -49.55 30.04 26.29
C LEU A 9 -48.25 29.38 26.80
N ALA A 10 -48.20 28.05 26.83
CA ALA A 10 -47.00 27.27 27.17
C ALA A 10 -46.07 27.26 25.96
N LEU A 11 -44.90 27.88 26.11
CA LEU A 11 -43.81 27.88 25.13
C LEU A 11 -42.98 26.58 25.34
N ALA A 12 -43.18 25.62 24.45
CA ALA A 12 -42.38 24.39 24.44
C ALA A 12 -41.02 24.69 23.82
N THR A 13 -39.99 24.75 24.64
CA THR A 13 -38.58 24.89 24.19
C THR A 13 -38.09 23.49 23.74
N LEU A 14 -38.01 23.31 22.42
CA LEU A 14 -37.34 22.15 21.83
C LEU A 14 -35.84 22.30 22.01
N LEU A 15 -35.27 21.55 22.93
CA LEU A 15 -33.85 21.34 23.04
C LEU A 15 -33.41 20.42 21.91
N PHE A 16 -32.85 20.99 20.85
CA PHE A 16 -32.02 20.23 19.90
C PHE A 16 -30.72 19.84 20.63
N SER A 17 -30.65 18.59 21.07
CA SER A 17 -29.40 17.97 21.44
C SER A 17 -28.62 17.74 20.13
N ALA A 18 -27.69 18.64 19.82
CA ALA A 18 -26.67 18.37 18.82
C ALA A 18 -25.80 17.26 19.40
N CYS A 19 -25.91 16.05 18.85
CA CYS A 19 -24.87 15.05 19.00
C CYS A 19 -23.61 15.65 18.36
N ALA A 20 -22.72 16.18 19.19
CA ALA A 20 -21.34 16.40 18.76
C ALA A 20 -20.76 15.01 18.55
N GLU A 21 -20.44 14.65 17.31
CA GLU A 21 -19.55 13.54 17.05
C GLU A 21 -18.24 13.82 17.81
N GLU A 22 -17.95 12.97 18.80
CA GLU A 22 -16.63 13.00 19.43
C GLU A 22 -15.59 12.71 18.35
N PRO A 23 -14.45 13.40 18.30
CA PRO A 23 -13.38 13.07 17.37
C PRO A 23 -12.99 11.61 17.62
N GLU A 24 -13.07 10.81 16.57
CA GLU A 24 -12.63 9.42 16.62
C GLU A 24 -11.20 9.39 17.16
N GLY A 25 -11.01 8.68 18.28
CA GLY A 25 -9.69 8.49 18.87
C GLY A 25 -8.78 7.74 17.90
N PRO A 26 -7.46 7.68 18.16
CA PRO A 26 -6.52 7.00 17.28
C PRO A 26 -7.01 5.58 17.01
N VAL A 27 -7.02 5.19 15.72
CA VAL A 27 -7.39 3.84 15.30
C VAL A 27 -6.42 2.87 15.96
N THR A 28 -6.92 2.10 16.92
CA THR A 28 -6.14 1.05 17.59
C THR A 28 -6.45 -0.29 16.94
N ALA A 29 -5.44 -1.16 16.86
CA ALA A 29 -5.62 -2.51 16.34
C ALA A 29 -6.80 -3.21 17.02
N ARG A 30 -7.74 -3.73 16.23
CA ARG A 30 -8.87 -4.51 16.77
C ARG A 30 -8.36 -5.86 17.32
N ALA A 31 -8.89 -6.31 18.44
CA ALA A 31 -8.60 -7.65 18.96
C ALA A 31 -8.97 -8.71 17.89
N GLY A 32 -8.00 -9.58 17.54
CA GLY A 32 -8.15 -10.58 16.47
C GLY A 32 -7.68 -10.11 15.09
N SER A 33 -7.16 -8.88 14.96
CA SER A 33 -6.50 -8.43 13.75
C SER A 33 -5.08 -9.01 13.63
N LEU A 34 -4.49 -8.98 12.42
CA LEU A 34 -3.08 -9.35 12.21
C LEU A 34 -2.10 -8.55 13.06
N LEU A 35 -2.46 -7.33 13.48
CA LEU A 35 -1.67 -6.52 14.40
C LEU A 35 -1.65 -7.09 15.82
N ALA A 36 -2.76 -7.70 16.26
CA ALA A 36 -2.88 -8.27 17.58
C ALA A 36 -2.34 -9.71 17.65
N ASP A 37 -2.43 -10.44 16.54
CA ASP A 37 -1.97 -11.84 16.43
C ASP A 37 -1.43 -12.11 15.01
N PRO A 38 -0.11 -11.98 14.80
CA PRO A 38 0.52 -12.19 13.51
C PRO A 38 0.54 -13.66 13.06
N THR A 39 0.11 -14.61 13.91
CA THR A 39 0.00 -16.03 13.52
C THR A 39 -1.27 -16.33 12.70
N LEU A 40 -2.20 -15.37 12.63
CA LEU A 40 -3.43 -15.54 11.89
C LEU A 40 -3.19 -15.44 10.38
N ASP A 41 -3.98 -16.20 9.62
CA ASP A 41 -4.08 -16.03 8.17
C ASP A 41 -4.65 -14.64 7.83
N PHE A 42 -4.39 -14.17 6.62
CA PHE A 42 -5.02 -12.96 6.12
C PHE A 42 -6.56 -13.08 6.15
N PRO A 43 -7.28 -12.10 6.74
CA PRO A 43 -8.73 -12.14 6.86
C PRO A 43 -9.44 -12.00 5.50
N GLU A 44 -10.75 -12.25 5.48
CA GLU A 44 -11.55 -12.20 4.26
C GLU A 44 -11.80 -10.77 3.77
N THR A 45 -11.84 -9.80 4.67
CA THR A 45 -12.04 -8.39 4.30
C THR A 45 -10.85 -7.52 4.73
N ILE A 46 -10.67 -6.41 4.04
CA ILE A 46 -9.61 -5.46 4.37
C ILE A 46 -9.93 -4.71 5.69
N GLU A 47 -11.23 -4.55 6.02
CA GLU A 47 -11.65 -4.01 7.30
C GLU A 47 -11.22 -4.91 8.47
N GLU A 48 -11.38 -6.23 8.34
CA GLU A 48 -10.97 -7.20 9.36
C GLU A 48 -9.45 -7.24 9.54
N LEU A 49 -8.67 -6.81 8.55
CA LEU A 49 -7.23 -6.60 8.70
C LEU A 49 -6.93 -5.62 9.86
N GLY A 50 -7.86 -4.71 10.14
CA GLY A 50 -7.78 -3.76 11.23
C GLY A 50 -6.74 -2.66 11.04
N LEU A 51 -6.20 -2.50 9.83
CA LEU A 51 -5.12 -1.58 9.48
C LEU A 51 -5.62 -0.31 8.80
N PHE A 52 -6.83 -0.35 8.24
CA PHE A 52 -7.42 0.78 7.54
C PHE A 52 -8.52 1.41 8.41
N PRO A 53 -8.65 2.74 8.42
CA PRO A 53 -9.80 3.40 9.04
C PRO A 53 -11.09 3.02 8.30
N ALA A 54 -12.24 3.30 8.94
CA ALA A 54 -13.56 2.93 8.46
C ALA A 54 -13.93 3.51 7.08
N VAL A 55 -13.28 4.61 6.67
CA VAL A 55 -13.38 5.20 5.33
C VAL A 55 -11.97 5.47 4.84
N PRO A 56 -11.38 4.59 4.03
CA PRO A 56 -10.05 4.81 3.50
C PRO A 56 -10.08 5.95 2.47
N THR A 57 -9.24 6.93 2.68
CA THR A 57 -8.95 7.99 1.72
C THR A 57 -7.54 7.79 1.14
N LEU A 58 -7.18 8.53 0.08
CA LEU A 58 -5.81 8.47 -0.45
C LEU A 58 -4.75 8.96 0.54
N GLU A 59 -5.15 9.83 1.46
CA GLU A 59 -4.32 10.26 2.57
C GLU A 59 -4.31 9.24 3.70
N THR A 60 -5.20 8.24 3.62
CA THR A 60 -5.26 7.16 4.59
C THR A 60 -4.03 6.30 4.50
N THR A 61 -3.17 6.44 5.48
CA THR A 61 -2.07 5.53 5.72
C THR A 61 -2.58 4.39 6.61
N PRO A 62 -2.31 3.11 6.27
CA PRO A 62 -2.57 2.01 7.20
C PRO A 62 -1.95 2.30 8.57
N VAL A 63 -2.60 1.85 9.65
CA VAL A 63 -2.16 2.13 11.03
C VAL A 63 -0.67 1.80 11.20
N GLU A 64 0.09 2.76 11.70
CA GLU A 64 1.55 2.67 11.94
C GLU A 64 2.41 2.39 10.70
N ALA A 65 1.84 2.44 9.50
CA ALA A 65 2.59 2.27 8.27
C ALA A 65 3.21 3.60 7.80
N LYS A 66 4.30 3.51 7.04
CA LYS A 66 5.03 4.63 6.48
C LYS A 66 4.94 4.61 4.96
N ARG A 67 4.67 5.77 4.37
CA ARG A 67 4.55 5.90 2.92
C ARG A 67 5.93 5.95 2.26
N TYR A 68 6.06 5.30 1.11
CA TYR A 68 7.24 5.43 0.26
C TYR A 68 6.87 5.41 -1.22
N THR A 69 7.77 5.96 -2.04
CA THR A 69 7.61 5.95 -3.49
C THR A 69 8.93 5.53 -4.13
N PRO A 70 8.94 4.47 -4.94
CA PRO A 70 10.13 4.10 -5.71
C PRO A 70 10.40 5.15 -6.78
N VAL A 71 11.67 5.39 -7.07
CA VAL A 71 12.11 6.32 -8.14
C VAL A 71 11.59 5.85 -9.50
N TRP A 72 11.65 4.54 -9.76
CA TRP A 72 11.22 3.91 -11.00
C TRP A 72 10.08 2.92 -10.72
N PRO A 73 8.82 3.38 -10.73
CA PRO A 73 7.71 2.51 -10.40
C PRO A 73 7.40 1.51 -11.52
N LEU A 74 7.06 0.27 -11.13
CA LEU A 74 6.50 -0.73 -12.05
C LEU A 74 5.25 -0.16 -12.74
N TRP A 75 5.19 -0.27 -14.07
CA TRP A 75 4.03 0.14 -14.86
C TRP A 75 2.79 -0.72 -14.52
N SER A 76 1.59 -0.13 -14.54
CA SER A 76 0.33 -0.80 -14.16
C SER A 76 -0.85 -0.14 -14.86
N ASN A 77 -0.91 -0.21 -16.17
CA ASN A 77 -2.02 0.30 -16.99
C ASN A 77 -2.46 1.75 -16.70
N GLY A 78 -1.52 2.61 -16.28
CA GLY A 78 -1.82 4.00 -15.93
C GLY A 78 -2.37 4.22 -14.53
N LEU A 79 -2.71 3.17 -13.77
CA LEU A 79 -3.20 3.31 -12.40
C LEU A 79 -2.13 3.90 -11.48
N GLU A 80 -2.53 4.85 -10.65
CA GLU A 80 -1.72 5.35 -9.57
C GLU A 80 -1.53 4.30 -8.47
N LYS A 81 -0.48 4.44 -7.69
CA LYS A 81 -0.12 3.46 -6.65
C LYS A 81 0.36 4.14 -5.39
N LEU A 82 -0.31 3.82 -4.30
CA LEU A 82 0.14 4.15 -2.95
C LEU A 82 0.89 2.96 -2.36
N ARG A 83 2.04 3.22 -1.75
CA ARG A 83 2.83 2.17 -1.12
C ARG A 83 3.18 2.54 0.30
N HIS A 84 3.03 1.56 1.17
CA HIS A 84 3.33 1.72 2.59
C HIS A 84 4.11 0.50 3.10
N VAL A 85 4.95 0.73 4.09
CA VAL A 85 5.62 -0.30 4.88
C VAL A 85 5.25 -0.13 6.35
N ARG A 86 4.94 -1.24 7.02
CA ARG A 86 4.72 -1.28 8.47
C ARG A 86 5.66 -2.32 9.07
N LEU A 87 6.48 -1.89 10.01
CA LEU A 87 7.34 -2.77 10.77
C LEU A 87 6.71 -3.12 12.12
N PRO A 88 7.03 -4.27 12.71
CA PRO A 88 6.76 -4.54 14.11
C PRO A 88 7.39 -3.47 15.02
N GLU A 89 6.73 -3.16 16.12
CA GLU A 89 7.18 -2.13 17.06
C GLU A 89 8.62 -2.36 17.54
N GLY A 90 9.41 -1.32 17.51
CA GLY A 90 10.81 -1.35 17.99
C GLY A 90 11.80 -2.03 17.05
N THR A 91 11.38 -2.41 15.84
CA THR A 91 12.28 -3.01 14.84
C THR A 91 12.65 -2.01 13.75
N VAL A 92 13.73 -2.29 13.01
CA VAL A 92 14.18 -1.53 11.84
C VAL A 92 14.62 -2.50 10.75
N VAL A 93 14.63 -2.03 9.50
CA VAL A 93 15.18 -2.78 8.36
C VAL A 93 16.69 -2.90 8.51
N ASP A 94 17.24 -4.10 8.35
CA ASP A 94 18.68 -4.32 8.26
C ASP A 94 19.17 -3.99 6.84
N THR A 95 19.99 -2.97 6.74
CA THR A 95 20.57 -2.46 5.49
C THR A 95 22.07 -2.67 5.42
N SER A 96 22.63 -3.62 6.19
CA SER A 96 24.06 -3.93 6.24
C SER A 96 24.58 -4.47 4.90
N ALA A 97 23.73 -5.17 4.13
CA ALA A 97 24.01 -5.58 2.75
C ALA A 97 23.38 -4.57 1.78
N SER A 98 24.16 -3.99 0.87
CA SER A 98 23.72 -2.91 -0.02
C SER A 98 22.56 -3.30 -0.93
N ASP A 99 22.53 -4.54 -1.42
CA ASP A 99 21.60 -5.00 -2.46
C ASP A 99 20.58 -6.03 -1.96
N SER A 100 20.66 -6.39 -0.67
CA SER A 100 19.77 -7.38 -0.06
C SER A 100 19.42 -6.95 1.37
N TRP A 101 18.46 -6.05 1.48
CA TRP A 101 17.95 -5.61 2.79
C TRP A 101 17.11 -6.71 3.44
N GLU A 102 17.31 -6.91 4.74
CA GLU A 102 16.55 -7.89 5.51
C GLU A 102 15.44 -7.17 6.31
N PHE A 103 14.24 -7.70 6.22
CA PHE A 103 13.06 -7.16 6.91
C PHE A 103 12.75 -7.99 8.16
N PRO A 104 12.38 -7.35 9.27
CA PRO A 104 11.87 -8.07 10.43
C PRO A 104 10.67 -8.96 10.06
N THR A 105 10.58 -10.15 10.66
CA THR A 105 9.39 -11.01 10.55
C THR A 105 8.14 -10.20 10.94
N ASP A 106 7.03 -10.42 10.24
CA ASP A 106 5.77 -9.69 10.36
C ASP A 106 5.80 -8.24 9.85
N THR A 107 6.85 -7.85 9.10
CA THR A 107 6.78 -6.64 8.28
C THR A 107 5.71 -6.78 7.21
N LEU A 108 4.87 -5.76 7.07
CA LEU A 108 3.82 -5.68 6.07
C LEU A 108 4.12 -4.60 5.03
N PHE A 109 3.99 -4.95 3.77
CA PHE A 109 4.03 -4.00 2.66
C PHE A 109 2.66 -3.93 2.00
N PHE A 110 2.21 -2.71 1.73
CA PHE A 110 0.92 -2.44 1.08
C PHE A 110 1.16 -1.74 -0.25
N LYS A 111 0.47 -2.19 -1.28
CA LYS A 111 0.41 -1.52 -2.58
C LYS A 111 -1.05 -1.39 -3.01
N THR A 112 -1.60 -0.18 -2.87
CA THR A 112 -2.96 0.13 -3.29
C THR A 112 -2.96 0.78 -4.66
N PHE A 113 -3.67 0.19 -5.61
CA PHE A 113 -3.94 0.77 -6.91
C PHE A 113 -5.18 1.64 -6.80
N THR A 114 -5.13 2.81 -7.42
CA THR A 114 -6.23 3.77 -7.43
C THR A 114 -6.58 4.21 -8.84
N THR A 115 -7.82 4.57 -9.06
CA THR A 115 -8.33 5.18 -10.30
C THR A 115 -8.97 6.52 -9.99
N ALA A 116 -8.95 7.44 -10.95
CA ALA A 116 -9.63 8.73 -10.82
C ALA A 116 -11.14 8.54 -10.66
N ASP A 117 -11.70 9.13 -9.61
CA ASP A 117 -13.14 9.14 -9.33
C ASP A 117 -13.55 10.47 -8.69
N PRO A 118 -14.08 11.41 -9.47
CA PRO A 118 -14.49 12.72 -8.96
C PRO A 118 -15.62 12.66 -7.92
N SER A 119 -16.31 11.54 -7.78
CA SER A 119 -17.36 11.34 -6.76
C SER A 119 -16.80 10.89 -5.41
N HIS A 120 -15.58 10.35 -5.40
CA HIS A 120 -14.89 9.99 -4.16
C HIS A 120 -14.32 11.23 -3.47
N PRO A 121 -14.31 11.31 -2.12
CA PRO A 121 -13.81 12.47 -1.37
C PRO A 121 -12.45 13.01 -1.80
N ASP A 122 -11.54 12.11 -2.19
CA ASP A 122 -10.16 12.48 -2.59
C ASP A 122 -9.98 12.59 -4.11
N GLY A 123 -11.07 12.52 -4.88
CA GLY A 123 -11.00 12.50 -6.34
C GLY A 123 -10.42 11.21 -6.93
N GLN A 124 -10.13 10.22 -6.09
CA GLN A 124 -9.61 8.91 -6.48
C GLN A 124 -10.22 7.81 -5.61
N ARG A 125 -10.38 6.63 -6.16
CA ARG A 125 -10.97 5.46 -5.51
C ARG A 125 -9.98 4.30 -5.54
N PRO A 126 -9.82 3.53 -4.44
CA PRO A 126 -9.03 2.31 -4.46
C PRO A 126 -9.69 1.24 -5.34
N VAL A 127 -8.87 0.42 -5.99
CA VAL A 127 -9.28 -0.67 -6.89
C VAL A 127 -8.81 -2.01 -6.36
N GLU A 128 -7.54 -2.10 -5.98
CA GLU A 128 -6.91 -3.29 -5.44
C GLU A 128 -5.88 -2.87 -4.38
N THR A 129 -5.82 -3.59 -3.27
CA THR A 129 -4.68 -3.51 -2.33
C THR A 129 -4.01 -4.85 -2.23
N ARG A 130 -2.74 -4.91 -2.64
CA ARG A 130 -1.87 -6.08 -2.42
C ARG A 130 -1.13 -5.91 -1.11
N VAL A 131 -1.06 -7.01 -0.36
CA VAL A 131 -0.32 -7.06 0.90
C VAL A 131 0.73 -8.17 0.81
N VAL A 132 1.94 -7.84 1.22
CA VAL A 132 3.06 -8.78 1.38
C VAL A 132 3.40 -8.82 2.86
N ARG A 133 3.46 -10.02 3.45
CA ARG A 133 3.91 -10.25 4.82
C ARG A 133 5.19 -11.05 4.81
N ILE A 134 6.23 -10.51 5.45
CA ILE A 134 7.50 -11.20 5.63
C ILE A 134 7.38 -12.17 6.79
N LEU A 135 7.72 -13.43 6.55
CA LEU A 135 7.83 -14.48 7.56
C LEU A 135 9.31 -14.83 7.79
N ALA A 136 9.59 -15.68 8.76
CA ALA A 136 10.98 -16.07 9.08
C ALA A 136 11.70 -16.76 7.90
N ASP A 137 10.99 -17.59 7.15
CA ASP A 137 11.53 -18.42 6.05
C ASP A 137 10.66 -18.41 4.78
N ASP A 138 9.67 -17.52 4.69
CA ASP A 138 8.74 -17.44 3.54
C ASP A 138 8.13 -16.04 3.43
N VAL A 139 7.37 -15.81 2.38
CA VAL A 139 6.61 -14.58 2.17
C VAL A 139 5.15 -14.93 1.86
N GLU A 140 4.24 -14.28 2.53
CA GLU A 140 2.82 -14.41 2.26
C GLU A 140 2.26 -13.25 1.46
N TYR A 141 1.29 -13.57 0.61
CA TYR A 141 0.63 -12.61 -0.28
C TYR A 141 -0.88 -12.64 -0.06
N ALA A 142 -1.48 -11.45 0.01
CA ALA A 142 -2.92 -11.26 -0.11
C ALA A 142 -3.22 -10.18 -1.14
N SER A 143 -4.39 -10.27 -1.76
CA SER A 143 -4.93 -9.21 -2.60
C SER A 143 -6.39 -8.98 -2.22
N TYR A 144 -6.74 -7.73 -1.99
CA TYR A 144 -8.10 -7.28 -1.69
C TYR A 144 -8.61 -6.45 -2.86
N ILE A 145 -9.73 -6.88 -3.42
CA ILE A 145 -10.44 -6.15 -4.48
C ILE A 145 -11.48 -5.26 -3.79
N TRP A 146 -11.37 -3.96 -4.00
CA TRP A 146 -12.27 -2.99 -3.40
C TRP A 146 -13.61 -2.99 -4.10
N ASP A 147 -14.67 -2.72 -3.34
CA ASP A 147 -16.01 -2.52 -3.86
C ASP A 147 -16.10 -1.26 -4.73
N ALA A 148 -17.23 -1.09 -5.40
CA ALA A 148 -17.43 0.04 -6.32
C ALA A 148 -17.39 1.39 -5.60
N ASP A 149 -17.75 1.42 -4.32
CA ASP A 149 -17.78 2.63 -3.50
C ASP A 149 -16.42 2.90 -2.83
N GLY A 150 -15.46 1.94 -2.90
CA GLY A 150 -14.13 2.05 -2.31
C GLY A 150 -14.13 2.03 -0.78
N LEU A 151 -15.15 1.44 -0.17
CA LEU A 151 -15.31 1.44 1.29
C LEU A 151 -14.80 0.16 1.97
N ASP A 152 -14.87 -0.98 1.29
CA ASP A 152 -14.33 -2.25 1.78
C ASP A 152 -13.73 -3.06 0.64
N GLY A 153 -12.80 -3.95 0.96
CA GLY A 153 -12.11 -4.82 0.00
C GLY A 153 -12.26 -6.28 0.40
N GLN A 154 -12.66 -7.11 -0.58
CA GLN A 154 -12.78 -8.55 -0.40
C GLN A 154 -11.50 -9.26 -0.85
N ARG A 155 -11.01 -10.20 -0.02
CA ARG A 155 -9.81 -10.97 -0.33
C ARG A 155 -10.05 -11.89 -1.53
N SER A 156 -9.18 -11.79 -2.53
CA SER A 156 -9.09 -12.78 -3.60
C SER A 156 -8.51 -14.09 -3.06
N ASP A 157 -9.02 -15.25 -3.52
CA ASP A 157 -8.50 -16.55 -3.11
C ASP A 157 -7.11 -16.88 -3.72
N LEU A 158 -6.65 -16.06 -4.65
CA LEU A 158 -5.37 -16.16 -5.36
C LEU A 158 -5.10 -17.52 -6.05
N LYS A 159 -6.13 -18.35 -6.26
CA LYS A 159 -5.98 -19.63 -7.00
C LYS A 159 -5.86 -19.41 -8.49
N LEU A 160 -6.69 -18.51 -9.01
CA LEU A 160 -6.68 -18.12 -10.42
C LEU A 160 -6.51 -16.59 -10.51
N PRO A 161 -5.88 -16.08 -11.58
CA PRO A 161 -5.90 -14.64 -11.82
C PRO A 161 -7.34 -14.17 -12.04
N VAL A 162 -7.65 -12.98 -11.54
CA VAL A 162 -8.93 -12.31 -11.71
C VAL A 162 -8.71 -11.06 -12.55
N GLU A 163 -9.66 -10.75 -13.44
CA GLU A 163 -9.66 -9.48 -14.16
C GLU A 163 -10.85 -8.65 -13.70
N ILE A 164 -10.58 -7.40 -13.35
CA ILE A 164 -11.61 -6.44 -12.95
C ILE A 164 -11.63 -5.28 -13.93
N GLU A 165 -12.83 -4.84 -14.29
CA GLU A 165 -13.02 -3.70 -15.17
C GLU A 165 -12.76 -2.39 -14.41
N VAL A 166 -11.88 -1.57 -14.96
CA VAL A 166 -11.50 -0.29 -14.37
C VAL A 166 -11.59 0.78 -15.45
N THR A 167 -12.11 1.96 -15.08
CA THR A 167 -12.12 3.13 -15.94
C THR A 167 -11.14 4.16 -15.41
N GLU A 168 -10.21 4.61 -16.26
CA GLU A 168 -9.21 5.64 -15.97
C GLU A 168 -9.14 6.61 -17.15
N GLY A 169 -9.23 7.92 -16.89
CA GLY A 169 -9.16 8.93 -17.94
C GLY A 169 -10.26 8.84 -19.02
N GLY A 170 -11.37 8.15 -18.73
CA GLY A 170 -12.45 7.88 -19.66
C GLY A 170 -12.27 6.63 -20.55
N GLU A 171 -11.17 5.92 -20.39
CA GLU A 171 -10.91 4.63 -21.04
C GLU A 171 -11.15 3.48 -20.06
N THR A 172 -11.80 2.42 -20.53
CA THR A 172 -12.09 1.22 -19.75
C THR A 172 -11.16 0.09 -20.18
N PHE A 173 -10.52 -0.57 -19.22
CA PHE A 173 -9.63 -1.70 -19.46
C PHE A 173 -9.76 -2.75 -18.35
N LEU A 174 -9.18 -3.92 -18.57
CA LEU A 174 -9.13 -4.99 -17.57
C LEU A 174 -7.86 -4.86 -16.74
N HIS A 175 -8.01 -4.66 -15.43
CA HIS A 175 -6.93 -4.71 -14.45
C HIS A 175 -6.77 -6.14 -13.96
N ALA A 176 -5.56 -6.69 -14.11
CA ALA A 176 -5.26 -8.05 -13.72
C ALA A 176 -4.84 -8.13 -12.24
N VAL A 177 -5.62 -8.85 -11.45
CA VAL A 177 -5.26 -9.28 -10.09
C VAL A 177 -4.55 -10.64 -10.20
N PRO A 178 -3.25 -10.73 -9.87
CA PRO A 178 -2.46 -11.95 -10.07
C PRO A 178 -2.85 -13.05 -9.08
N ASN A 179 -2.64 -14.29 -9.47
CA ASN A 179 -2.69 -15.41 -8.55
C ASN A 179 -1.39 -15.54 -7.72
N LYS A 180 -1.38 -16.44 -6.71
CA LYS A 180 -0.22 -16.62 -5.82
C LYS A 180 1.06 -16.98 -6.57
N LEU A 181 0.99 -17.82 -7.61
CA LEU A 181 2.17 -18.22 -8.40
C LEU A 181 2.74 -17.03 -9.19
N GLN A 182 1.89 -16.14 -9.69
CA GLN A 182 2.32 -14.95 -10.39
C GLN A 182 2.95 -13.92 -9.42
N CYS A 183 2.44 -13.81 -8.18
CA CYS A 183 3.09 -13.00 -7.14
C CYS A 183 4.51 -13.53 -6.87
N ARG A 184 4.62 -14.82 -6.56
CA ARG A 184 5.91 -15.50 -6.28
C ARG A 184 6.91 -15.33 -7.41
N LYS A 185 6.47 -15.50 -8.66
CA LYS A 185 7.35 -15.41 -9.83
C LYS A 185 8.15 -14.10 -9.90
N CYS A 186 7.54 -12.97 -9.49
CA CYS A 186 8.22 -11.67 -9.49
C CYS A 186 8.95 -11.40 -8.17
N HIS A 187 8.33 -11.72 -7.04
CA HIS A 187 8.87 -11.38 -5.72
C HIS A 187 10.03 -12.29 -5.29
N GLU A 188 9.93 -13.61 -5.51
CA GLU A 188 10.97 -14.57 -5.13
C GLU A 188 12.19 -14.57 -6.08
N SER A 189 12.10 -13.87 -7.21
CA SER A 189 13.24 -13.69 -8.12
C SER A 189 14.08 -12.46 -7.78
N HIS A 190 13.63 -11.63 -6.83
CA HIS A 190 14.32 -10.41 -6.43
C HIS A 190 15.06 -10.63 -5.10
N PRO A 191 16.30 -10.14 -4.94
CA PRO A 191 17.09 -10.36 -3.73
C PRO A 191 16.43 -9.90 -2.43
N THR A 192 15.57 -8.89 -2.47
CA THR A 192 14.85 -8.38 -1.29
C THR A 192 13.43 -8.92 -1.14
N GLU A 193 12.95 -9.75 -2.06
CA GLU A 193 11.56 -10.25 -2.12
C GLU A 193 10.48 -9.15 -2.11
N VAL A 194 10.89 -7.87 -2.03
CA VAL A 194 9.99 -6.70 -2.01
C VAL A 194 10.33 -5.75 -3.14
N LEU A 195 9.49 -5.74 -4.15
CA LEU A 195 9.70 -4.90 -5.34
C LEU A 195 9.48 -3.41 -5.03
N GLY A 196 10.44 -2.59 -5.42
CA GLY A 196 10.38 -1.13 -5.26
C GLY A 196 10.81 -0.61 -3.88
N PHE A 197 11.27 -1.49 -2.97
CA PHE A 197 11.84 -1.10 -1.68
C PHE A 197 13.25 -1.65 -1.55
N ALA A 198 14.18 -1.02 -2.26
CA ALA A 198 15.59 -1.43 -2.34
C ALA A 198 16.49 -0.21 -2.59
N ALA A 199 17.80 -0.37 -2.40
CA ALA A 199 18.79 0.69 -2.60
C ALA A 199 18.75 1.29 -4.00
N SER A 200 18.46 0.49 -5.03
CA SER A 200 18.33 0.93 -6.43
C SER A 200 16.99 1.59 -6.75
N GLN A 201 16.04 1.61 -5.81
CA GLN A 201 14.66 2.06 -6.04
C GLN A 201 14.22 3.22 -5.16
N LEU A 202 14.92 3.53 -4.07
CA LEU A 202 14.58 4.65 -3.21
C LEU A 202 15.48 5.85 -3.47
N SER A 203 14.92 7.06 -3.38
CA SER A 203 15.69 8.30 -3.40
C SER A 203 16.31 8.59 -2.03
N GLY A 204 17.37 9.40 -2.01
CA GLY A 204 17.96 9.87 -0.75
C GLY A 204 16.96 10.64 0.12
N GLU A 205 16.01 11.37 -0.47
CA GLU A 205 14.94 12.06 0.25
C GLU A 205 13.97 11.07 0.91
N THR A 206 13.53 10.04 0.18
CA THR A 206 12.67 8.99 0.73
C THR A 206 13.36 8.26 1.86
N VAL A 207 14.64 7.92 1.71
CA VAL A 207 15.45 7.27 2.76
C VAL A 207 15.58 8.16 4.00
N ALA A 208 15.82 9.46 3.83
CA ALA A 208 15.90 10.40 4.96
C ALA A 208 14.57 10.44 5.74
N THR A 209 13.45 10.56 5.03
CA THR A 209 12.11 10.55 5.64
C THR A 209 11.84 9.25 6.39
N LEU A 210 12.10 8.09 5.77
CA LEU A 210 11.90 6.78 6.39
C LEU A 210 12.84 6.55 7.59
N THR A 211 14.02 7.17 7.61
CA THR A 211 14.93 7.13 8.77
C THR A 211 14.38 7.96 9.93
N ASP A 212 13.89 9.17 9.65
CA ASP A 212 13.24 10.03 10.67
C ASP A 212 11.98 9.35 11.24
N GLU A 213 11.32 8.53 10.45
CA GLU A 213 10.14 7.73 10.83
C GLU A 213 10.51 6.36 11.45
N ALA A 214 11.79 6.12 11.75
CA ALA A 214 12.31 4.90 12.37
C ALA A 214 12.11 3.60 11.57
N VAL A 215 11.99 3.67 10.25
CA VAL A 215 12.03 2.50 9.37
C VAL A 215 13.47 1.98 9.21
N PHE A 216 14.43 2.89 9.14
CA PHE A 216 15.85 2.57 9.12
C PHE A 216 16.50 3.04 10.43
N GLY A 217 17.44 2.26 10.98
CA GLY A 217 18.23 2.66 12.14
C GLY A 217 19.25 3.76 11.85
N SER A 218 19.71 3.82 10.59
CA SER A 218 20.51 4.88 9.99
C SER A 218 20.25 4.90 8.49
N PRO A 219 20.41 6.06 7.80
CA PRO A 219 20.12 6.15 6.38
C PRO A 219 21.06 5.23 5.58
N PRO A 220 20.51 4.24 4.83
CA PRO A 220 21.32 3.41 3.94
C PRO A 220 21.81 4.21 2.74
N SER A 221 22.88 3.73 2.10
CA SER A 221 23.29 4.22 0.80
C SER A 221 22.28 3.78 -0.26
N VAL A 222 21.95 4.68 -1.19
CA VAL A 222 21.09 4.39 -2.35
C VAL A 222 21.84 4.69 -3.64
N HIS A 223 21.52 3.94 -4.68
CA HIS A 223 22.15 4.04 -6.00
C HIS A 223 21.09 3.91 -7.11
N ALA A 224 20.09 4.79 -7.10
CA ALA A 224 19.13 4.84 -8.19
C ALA A 224 19.84 5.07 -9.53
N VAL A 225 19.27 4.57 -10.62
CA VAL A 225 19.79 4.72 -11.97
C VAL A 225 20.04 6.20 -12.30
N GLU A 226 21.26 6.53 -12.68
CA GLU A 226 21.68 7.85 -13.09
C GLU A 226 22.34 7.79 -14.49
N HIS A 227 22.10 8.80 -15.31
CA HIS A 227 22.76 8.98 -16.60
C HIS A 227 22.73 10.46 -16.99
N ASP A 228 23.79 10.94 -17.64
CA ASP A 228 23.90 12.36 -18.07
C ASP A 228 22.83 12.73 -19.10
N ASP A 229 22.51 11.80 -20.01
CA ASP A 229 21.43 11.96 -20.97
C ASP A 229 20.08 11.59 -20.31
N PRO A 230 19.12 12.52 -20.20
CA PRO A 230 17.86 12.29 -19.55
C PRO A 230 16.98 11.23 -20.25
N GLU A 231 17.05 11.10 -21.58
CA GLU A 231 16.28 10.09 -22.32
C GLU A 231 16.82 8.69 -22.01
N VAL A 232 18.14 8.55 -21.97
CA VAL A 232 18.79 7.28 -21.60
C VAL A 232 18.45 6.93 -20.16
N ARG A 233 18.53 7.90 -19.24
CA ARG A 233 18.17 7.69 -17.83
C ARG A 233 16.72 7.18 -17.67
N GLU A 234 15.76 7.75 -18.39
CA GLU A 234 14.37 7.29 -18.35
C GLU A 234 14.20 5.86 -18.87
N ILE A 235 14.90 5.51 -19.95
CA ILE A 235 14.87 4.14 -20.51
C ILE A 235 15.47 3.13 -19.51
N LEU A 236 16.64 3.45 -18.98
CA LEU A 236 17.29 2.60 -17.97
C LEU A 236 16.44 2.49 -16.69
N GLY A 237 15.85 3.59 -16.23
CA GLY A 237 14.93 3.62 -15.11
C GLY A 237 13.67 2.78 -15.37
N TYR A 238 13.13 2.82 -16.58
CA TYR A 238 12.02 1.94 -16.96
C TYR A 238 12.43 0.46 -16.88
N PHE A 239 13.62 0.10 -17.34
CA PHE A 239 14.13 -1.28 -17.21
C PHE A 239 14.33 -1.67 -15.74
N GLN A 240 14.87 -0.77 -14.92
CA GLN A 240 15.02 -1.00 -13.48
C GLN A 240 13.67 -1.29 -12.81
N GLY A 241 12.65 -0.51 -13.11
CA GLY A 241 11.32 -0.66 -12.50
C GLY A 241 10.51 -1.85 -13.03
N ASN A 242 10.76 -2.29 -14.28
CA ASN A 242 9.86 -3.22 -14.98
C ASN A 242 10.48 -4.55 -15.40
N CYS A 243 11.82 -4.66 -15.48
CA CYS A 243 12.48 -5.84 -16.04
C CYS A 243 13.51 -6.46 -15.08
N VAL A 244 14.29 -5.63 -14.37
CA VAL A 244 15.41 -6.10 -13.53
C VAL A 244 14.99 -7.06 -12.44
N HIS A 245 13.78 -6.92 -11.88
CA HIS A 245 13.30 -7.85 -10.85
C HIS A 245 13.20 -9.32 -11.31
N CYS A 246 13.15 -9.57 -12.63
CA CYS A 246 13.24 -10.92 -13.21
C CYS A 246 14.55 -11.14 -13.97
N HIS A 247 15.19 -10.09 -14.49
CA HIS A 247 16.39 -10.14 -15.31
C HIS A 247 17.59 -9.55 -14.54
N ASN A 248 17.98 -10.17 -13.46
CA ASN A 248 19.01 -9.71 -12.50
C ASN A 248 20.19 -10.66 -12.34
N GLY A 249 20.37 -11.60 -13.27
CA GLY A 249 21.47 -12.58 -13.22
C GLY A 249 21.29 -13.70 -12.19
N SER A 250 20.24 -13.68 -11.37
CA SER A 250 19.90 -14.79 -10.48
C SER A 250 19.35 -16.00 -11.28
N ASP A 251 19.42 -17.21 -10.69
CA ASP A 251 18.96 -18.46 -11.32
C ASP A 251 17.43 -18.57 -11.54
N GLY A 252 16.75 -17.43 -11.62
CA GLY A 252 15.31 -17.36 -11.89
C GLY A 252 14.92 -17.82 -13.31
N PRO A 253 13.64 -18.03 -13.60
CA PRO A 253 13.15 -18.59 -14.85
C PRO A 253 13.43 -17.75 -16.10
N SER A 254 14.00 -16.56 -15.96
CA SER A 254 14.36 -15.63 -17.04
C SER A 254 15.87 -15.33 -17.10
N SER A 255 16.69 -16.12 -16.45
CA SER A 255 18.08 -15.85 -16.08
C SER A 255 19.09 -15.75 -17.23
N SER A 256 18.71 -15.95 -18.48
CA SER A 256 19.67 -15.89 -19.59
C SER A 256 20.12 -14.45 -19.98
N TYR A 257 19.54 -13.44 -19.37
CA TYR A 257 19.84 -12.04 -19.65
C TYR A 257 19.82 -11.21 -18.37
N ASP A 258 20.98 -10.68 -18.00
CA ASP A 258 21.14 -9.83 -16.82
C ASP A 258 21.09 -8.35 -17.23
N LEU A 259 19.97 -7.71 -16.95
CA LEU A 259 19.81 -6.26 -17.12
C LEU A 259 20.31 -5.46 -15.92
N GLY A 260 20.46 -6.10 -14.76
CA GLY A 260 20.90 -5.43 -13.54
C GLY A 260 22.33 -4.89 -13.68
N SER A 261 23.21 -5.60 -14.39
CA SER A 261 24.59 -5.15 -14.67
C SER A 261 24.68 -4.04 -15.71
N GLU A 262 23.65 -3.82 -16.52
CA GLU A 262 23.61 -2.79 -17.57
C GLU A 262 22.97 -1.49 -17.10
N VAL A 263 22.25 -1.52 -15.97
CA VAL A 263 21.52 -0.37 -15.42
C VAL A 263 22.18 0.19 -14.15
N ALA A 264 23.19 -0.53 -13.60
CA ALA A 264 23.89 -0.16 -12.36
C ALA A 264 24.93 0.94 -12.54
#